data_4c2731bed18fed84267dd7bf3dd4ed9f
#
_entry.id   4c2731bed18fed84267dd7bf3dd4ed9f
#
_cell.length_a   1.000
_cell.length_b   1.000
_cell.length_c   1.000
_cell.angle_alpha   90.00
_cell.angle_beta   90.00
_cell.angle_gamma   90.00
#
_symmetry.space_group_name_H-M   'P 1'
#
loop_
_entity.id
_entity.type
_entity.pdbx_description
1 polymer ?
#
loop_
_entity_poly.entity_id
_entity_poly.type
_entity_poly.pdbx_seq_one_letter_code
_entity_poly.pdbx_strand_id
1 'polypeptide(L)'
;MQRGGVKALIIILVILVLVAGGVLAYKIIQDKNNKEVASEEENVLVAELEEEKKVQIFSGDDRPIAVMIDNHSDAWPQAGLQKAYMIYEIIVEGGETRLMALFKGADVKKIGPVRSARHYFLDYAMENDAIYTHFGESPQASSDIKRYSIDEIDGISEDGTTFWRVKDKAAPHNAVTSMEKLIQSAKNKKY
;
A
#
# COMPACT_ATOMS: atom_id res chain seq x y z
N MET A 1 -57.37 68.57 -20.63
CA MET A 1 -55.94 68.33 -20.78
C MET A 1 -55.41 67.33 -19.78
N GLN A 2 -55.98 66.11 -19.59
CA GLN A 2 -55.53 65.17 -18.61
C GLN A 2 -55.14 63.71 -19.11
N ARG A 3 -55.40 63.42 -20.41
CA ARG A 3 -55.17 62.06 -20.95
C ARG A 3 -53.70 61.75 -21.34
N GLY A 4 -52.83 62.76 -21.51
CA GLY A 4 -51.45 62.60 -21.91
C GLY A 4 -50.54 62.12 -20.73
N GLY A 5 -50.77 62.65 -19.51
CA GLY A 5 -49.97 62.35 -18.33
C GLY A 5 -50.14 60.92 -17.87
N VAL A 6 -51.37 60.37 -17.95
CA VAL A 6 -51.63 58.95 -17.54
C VAL A 6 -50.95 57.97 -18.48
N LYS A 7 -50.90 58.19 -19.76
CA LYS A 7 -50.21 57.36 -20.75
C LYS A 7 -48.72 57.38 -20.54
N ALA A 8 -48.11 58.50 -20.24
CA ALA A 8 -46.69 58.61 -19.91
C ALA A 8 -46.34 57.87 -18.63
N LEU A 9 -47.17 57.93 -17.61
CA LEU A 9 -46.96 57.24 -16.36
C LEU A 9 -47.05 55.73 -16.53
N ILE A 10 -47.98 55.21 -17.35
CA ILE A 10 -48.09 53.78 -17.66
C ILE A 10 -46.86 53.29 -18.43
N ILE A 11 -46.34 54.06 -19.39
CA ILE A 11 -45.13 53.69 -20.15
C ILE A 11 -43.93 53.62 -19.21
N ILE A 12 -43.77 54.59 -18.31
CA ILE A 12 -42.65 54.57 -17.33
C ILE A 12 -42.78 53.37 -16.42
N LEU A 13 -43.97 53.04 -15.95
CA LEU A 13 -44.19 51.86 -15.08
C LEU A 13 -43.84 50.56 -15.81
N VAL A 14 -44.25 50.40 -17.08
CA VAL A 14 -43.88 49.23 -17.91
C VAL A 14 -42.40 49.11 -18.11
N ILE A 15 -41.70 50.20 -18.37
CA ILE A 15 -40.24 50.20 -18.51
C ILE A 15 -39.56 49.79 -17.18
N LEU A 16 -40.02 50.29 -16.05
CA LEU A 16 -39.47 49.91 -14.73
C LEU A 16 -39.70 48.44 -14.43
N VAL A 17 -40.83 47.87 -14.78
CA VAL A 17 -41.11 46.43 -14.59
C VAL A 17 -40.22 45.60 -15.50
N LEU A 18 -39.99 46.00 -16.76
CA LEU A 18 -39.09 45.30 -17.69
C LEU A 18 -37.63 45.36 -17.21
N VAL A 19 -37.18 46.51 -16.74
CA VAL A 19 -35.81 46.66 -16.20
C VAL A 19 -35.63 45.81 -14.92
N ALA A 20 -36.59 45.84 -14.00
CA ALA A 20 -36.56 45.03 -12.76
C ALA A 20 -36.57 43.52 -13.09
N GLY A 21 -37.41 43.10 -14.04
CA GLY A 21 -37.44 41.71 -14.52
C GLY A 21 -36.13 41.28 -15.16
N GLY A 22 -35.53 42.16 -15.98
CA GLY A 22 -34.21 41.90 -16.60
C GLY A 22 -33.09 41.75 -15.57
N VAL A 23 -33.05 42.63 -14.56
CA VAL A 23 -32.05 42.55 -13.49
C VAL A 23 -32.22 41.25 -12.64
N LEU A 24 -33.49 40.90 -12.38
CA LEU A 24 -33.75 39.64 -11.62
C LEU A 24 -33.34 38.41 -12.43
N ALA A 25 -33.69 38.33 -13.70
CA ALA A 25 -33.27 37.25 -14.59
C ALA A 25 -31.74 37.15 -14.71
N TYR A 26 -31.07 38.31 -14.87
CA TYR A 26 -29.61 38.35 -14.89
C TYR A 26 -28.96 37.79 -13.58
N LYS A 27 -29.49 38.19 -12.41
CA LYS A 27 -29.01 37.64 -11.11
C LYS A 27 -29.23 36.14 -11.01
N ILE A 28 -30.38 35.63 -11.43
CA ILE A 28 -30.66 34.18 -11.38
C ILE A 28 -29.70 33.41 -12.28
N ILE A 29 -29.41 33.91 -13.48
CA ILE A 29 -28.44 33.27 -14.39
C ILE A 29 -27.04 33.32 -13.81
N GLN A 30 -26.60 34.42 -13.23
CA GLN A 30 -25.30 34.57 -12.58
C GLN A 30 -25.16 33.63 -11.41
N ASP A 31 -26.16 33.52 -10.53
CA ASP A 31 -26.14 32.61 -9.36
C ASP A 31 -26.12 31.16 -9.80
N LYS A 32 -26.78 30.81 -10.91
CA LYS A 32 -26.72 29.45 -11.45
C LYS A 32 -25.35 29.12 -12.02
N ASN A 33 -24.78 30.02 -12.82
CA ASN A 33 -23.42 29.82 -13.36
C ASN A 33 -22.36 29.74 -12.27
N ASN A 34 -22.45 30.59 -11.24
CA ASN A 34 -21.50 30.55 -10.12
C ASN A 34 -21.60 29.24 -9.31
N LYS A 35 -22.79 28.65 -9.18
CA LYS A 35 -22.97 27.36 -8.53
C LYS A 35 -22.43 26.20 -9.37
N GLU A 36 -22.62 26.25 -10.71
CA GLU A 36 -22.06 25.26 -11.63
C GLU A 36 -20.53 25.29 -11.59
N VAL A 37 -19.91 26.46 -11.68
CA VAL A 37 -18.45 26.63 -11.59
C VAL A 37 -17.92 26.13 -10.25
N ALA A 38 -18.55 26.51 -9.13
CA ALA A 38 -18.12 26.06 -7.81
C ALA A 38 -18.22 24.51 -7.64
N SER A 39 -19.26 23.89 -8.22
CA SER A 39 -19.40 22.42 -8.19
C SER A 39 -18.39 21.71 -9.08
N GLU A 40 -18.01 22.30 -10.21
CA GLU A 40 -16.95 21.76 -11.08
C GLU A 40 -15.57 21.86 -10.40
N GLU A 41 -15.26 23.01 -9.78
CA GLU A 41 -14.01 23.19 -9.03
C GLU A 41 -13.91 22.23 -7.84
N GLU A 42 -15.00 21.99 -7.09
CA GLU A 42 -15.05 21.04 -6.00
C GLU A 42 -14.84 19.60 -6.50
N ASN A 43 -15.46 19.22 -7.60
CA ASN A 43 -15.29 17.88 -8.21
C ASN A 43 -13.87 17.65 -8.73
N VAL A 44 -13.25 18.66 -9.33
CA VAL A 44 -11.85 18.58 -9.80
C VAL A 44 -10.91 18.45 -8.61
N LEU A 45 -11.11 19.23 -7.53
CA LEU A 45 -10.29 19.13 -6.33
C LEU A 45 -10.44 17.76 -5.63
N VAL A 46 -11.66 17.23 -5.57
CA VAL A 46 -11.91 15.89 -5.02
C VAL A 46 -11.22 14.81 -5.87
N ALA A 47 -11.28 14.92 -7.20
CA ALA A 47 -10.61 13.99 -8.11
C ALA A 47 -9.08 14.05 -7.98
N GLU A 48 -8.50 15.26 -7.88
CA GLU A 48 -7.07 15.44 -7.64
C GLU A 48 -6.63 14.86 -6.27
N LEU A 49 -7.42 15.08 -5.21
CA LEU A 49 -7.16 14.52 -3.89
C LEU A 49 -7.30 12.98 -3.84
N GLU A 50 -8.17 12.40 -4.67
CA GLU A 50 -8.30 10.95 -4.81
C GLU A 50 -7.15 10.34 -5.62
N GLU A 51 -6.61 11.05 -6.64
CA GLU A 51 -5.40 10.62 -7.36
C GLU A 51 -4.15 10.69 -6.47
N GLU A 52 -3.98 11.74 -5.66
CA GLU A 52 -2.87 11.84 -4.70
C GLU A 52 -2.92 10.75 -3.61
N LYS A 53 -4.09 10.20 -3.29
CA LYS A 53 -4.26 9.12 -2.31
C LYS A 53 -3.87 7.74 -2.83
N LYS A 54 -3.64 7.54 -4.11
CA LYS A 54 -3.10 6.29 -4.66
C LYS A 54 -1.60 6.19 -4.45
N VAL A 55 -1.19 6.04 -3.19
CA VAL A 55 0.19 5.70 -2.86
C VAL A 55 0.47 4.31 -3.42
N GLN A 56 1.30 4.23 -4.44
CA GLN A 56 1.77 2.95 -4.95
C GLN A 56 2.83 2.39 -3.99
N ILE A 57 2.43 1.49 -3.11
CA ILE A 57 3.29 0.90 -2.07
C ILE A 57 4.18 -0.23 -2.60
N PHE A 58 3.90 -0.75 -3.79
CA PHE A 58 4.71 -1.76 -4.49
C PHE A 58 4.57 -1.59 -6.00
N SER A 59 5.44 -2.25 -6.78
CA SER A 59 5.40 -2.26 -8.25
C SER A 59 5.37 -3.70 -8.78
N GLY A 60 4.91 -3.87 -10.04
CA GLY A 60 4.85 -5.17 -10.72
C GLY A 60 3.68 -6.05 -10.30
N ASP A 61 3.49 -7.13 -11.05
CA ASP A 61 2.39 -8.09 -10.90
C ASP A 61 2.84 -9.43 -10.29
N ASP A 62 4.14 -9.56 -9.97
CA ASP A 62 4.69 -10.77 -9.36
C ASP A 62 4.06 -11.04 -7.99
N ARG A 63 4.00 -12.32 -7.61
CA ARG A 63 3.61 -12.71 -6.25
C ARG A 63 4.54 -12.09 -5.22
N PRO A 64 4.02 -11.62 -4.07
CA PRO A 64 4.86 -11.14 -2.98
C PRO A 64 5.77 -12.23 -2.43
N ILE A 65 6.92 -11.83 -1.90
CA ILE A 65 7.79 -12.71 -1.11
C ILE A 65 7.75 -12.22 0.34
N ALA A 66 7.32 -13.09 1.26
CA ALA A 66 7.28 -12.85 2.69
C ALA A 66 8.53 -13.44 3.34
N VAL A 67 9.37 -12.62 3.96
CA VAL A 67 10.64 -13.06 4.56
C VAL A 67 10.58 -12.93 6.07
N MET A 68 10.85 -14.03 6.78
CA MET A 68 10.96 -14.02 8.24
C MET A 68 12.27 -13.36 8.66
N ILE A 69 12.18 -12.27 9.42
CA ILE A 69 13.31 -11.44 9.82
C ILE A 69 13.52 -11.52 11.33
N ASP A 70 14.76 -11.69 11.73
CA ASP A 70 15.20 -11.68 13.11
C ASP A 70 15.09 -10.28 13.72
N ASN A 71 14.47 -10.19 14.90
CA ASN A 71 14.38 -8.90 15.62
C ASN A 71 15.09 -8.94 16.98
N HIS A 72 15.92 -9.96 17.23
CA HIS A 72 16.81 -9.98 18.38
C HIS A 72 17.85 -8.85 18.29
N SER A 73 18.33 -8.33 19.43
CA SER A 73 19.32 -7.25 19.46
C SER A 73 20.60 -7.60 18.69
N ASP A 74 21.06 -8.86 18.73
CA ASP A 74 22.24 -9.33 18.01
C ASP A 74 22.06 -9.40 16.49
N ALA A 75 20.80 -9.31 16.01
CA ALA A 75 20.48 -9.23 14.60
C ALA A 75 20.56 -7.81 14.05
N TRP A 76 20.60 -6.81 14.92
CA TRP A 76 20.56 -5.40 14.50
C TRP A 76 21.92 -4.90 13.97
N PRO A 77 21.92 -3.92 13.04
CA PRO A 77 20.78 -3.52 12.23
C PRO A 77 20.39 -4.60 11.21
N GLN A 78 19.08 -4.73 10.98
CA GLN A 78 18.59 -5.58 9.89
C GLN A 78 18.87 -4.94 8.53
N ALA A 79 18.92 -5.77 7.49
CA ALA A 79 19.13 -5.32 6.12
C ALA A 79 17.85 -5.48 5.29
N GLY A 80 17.54 -4.48 4.47
CA GLY A 80 16.51 -4.55 3.45
C GLY A 80 15.10 -4.15 3.89
N LEU A 81 14.81 -4.02 5.18
CA LEU A 81 13.47 -3.73 5.70
C LEU A 81 12.83 -2.47 5.12
N GLN A 82 13.62 -1.43 4.84
CA GLN A 82 13.16 -0.16 4.26
C GLN A 82 12.59 -0.29 2.84
N LYS A 83 12.73 -1.47 2.22
CA LYS A 83 12.19 -1.79 0.90
C LYS A 83 10.96 -2.70 0.94
N ALA A 84 10.59 -3.17 2.12
CA ALA A 84 9.35 -3.90 2.32
C ALA A 84 8.16 -2.93 2.19
N TYR A 85 7.09 -3.38 1.53
CA TYR A 85 5.87 -2.59 1.46
C TYR A 85 4.96 -2.79 2.68
N MET A 86 5.18 -3.88 3.44
CA MET A 86 4.46 -4.20 4.67
C MET A 86 5.35 -5.02 5.60
N ILE A 87 5.20 -4.82 6.89
CA ILE A 87 5.90 -5.58 7.92
C ILE A 87 4.89 -5.97 9.00
N TYR A 88 4.81 -7.26 9.30
CA TYR A 88 4.09 -7.80 10.45
C TYR A 88 5.10 -8.04 11.58
N GLU A 89 4.79 -7.54 12.76
CA GLU A 89 5.57 -7.79 13.97
C GLU A 89 4.72 -8.55 14.99
N ILE A 90 5.19 -9.72 15.41
CA ILE A 90 4.46 -10.59 16.35
C ILE A 90 5.42 -11.09 17.43
N ILE A 91 4.92 -11.19 18.65
CA ILE A 91 5.65 -11.77 19.79
C ILE A 91 5.93 -13.26 19.53
N VAL A 92 7.16 -13.66 19.76
CA VAL A 92 7.64 -15.04 19.70
C VAL A 92 8.06 -15.54 21.09
N GLU A 93 8.75 -16.68 21.14
CA GLU A 93 9.23 -17.26 22.39
C GLU A 93 10.19 -16.29 23.11
N GLY A 94 10.21 -16.34 24.42
CA GLY A 94 11.12 -15.54 25.26
C GLY A 94 10.71 -14.08 25.44
N GLY A 95 9.51 -13.68 24.95
CA GLY A 95 9.05 -12.28 25.03
C GLY A 95 9.69 -11.36 23.99
N GLU A 96 10.41 -11.92 23.02
CA GLU A 96 10.96 -11.21 21.88
C GLU A 96 9.90 -11.07 20.78
N THR A 97 10.18 -10.22 19.78
CA THR A 97 9.37 -10.16 18.58
C THR A 97 10.14 -10.71 17.38
N ARG A 98 9.41 -11.07 16.35
CA ARG A 98 9.93 -11.42 15.03
C ARG A 98 9.16 -10.66 13.98
N LEU A 99 9.84 -10.33 12.88
CA LEU A 99 9.22 -9.62 11.79
C LEU A 99 8.97 -10.58 10.62
N MET A 100 7.91 -10.32 9.88
CA MET A 100 7.70 -10.85 8.53
C MET A 100 7.58 -9.67 7.60
N ALA A 101 8.57 -9.51 6.72
CA ALA A 101 8.64 -8.41 5.76
C ALA A 101 8.19 -8.88 4.37
N LEU A 102 7.24 -8.17 3.77
CA LEU A 102 6.70 -8.45 2.46
C LEU A 102 7.32 -7.54 1.40
N PHE A 103 7.80 -8.17 0.33
CA PHE A 103 8.43 -7.50 -0.80
C PHE A 103 7.70 -7.84 -2.09
N LYS A 104 7.48 -6.83 -2.95
CA LYS A 104 6.93 -7.00 -4.29
C LYS A 104 7.57 -5.95 -5.22
N GLY A 105 8.14 -6.40 -6.34
CA GLY A 105 8.78 -5.53 -7.32
C GLY A 105 10.01 -4.77 -6.81
N ALA A 106 10.61 -5.20 -5.69
CA ALA A 106 11.73 -4.54 -5.05
C ALA A 106 13.07 -5.20 -5.40
N ASP A 107 14.09 -4.41 -5.78
CA ASP A 107 15.46 -4.87 -5.90
C ASP A 107 16.20 -4.66 -4.57
N VAL A 108 16.40 -5.75 -3.82
CA VAL A 108 17.06 -5.73 -2.52
C VAL A 108 18.24 -6.69 -2.51
N LYS A 109 19.45 -6.15 -2.45
CA LYS A 109 20.70 -6.93 -2.53
C LYS A 109 21.04 -7.72 -1.28
N LYS A 110 20.50 -7.33 -0.11
CA LYS A 110 20.67 -8.04 1.16
C LYS A 110 19.42 -7.88 2.02
N ILE A 111 18.85 -9.01 2.45
CA ILE A 111 17.67 -9.09 3.31
C ILE A 111 18.01 -9.98 4.50
N GLY A 112 17.68 -9.55 5.70
CA GLY A 112 17.84 -10.35 6.90
C GLY A 112 18.50 -9.62 8.06
N PRO A 113 18.92 -10.34 9.11
CA PRO A 113 19.03 -11.81 9.19
C PRO A 113 17.68 -12.52 9.08
N VAL A 114 17.67 -13.65 8.35
CA VAL A 114 16.47 -14.47 8.17
C VAL A 114 16.36 -15.48 9.29
N ARG A 115 15.13 -15.69 9.79
CA ARG A 115 14.87 -16.55 10.95
C ARG A 115 13.78 -17.59 10.68
N SER A 116 13.59 -18.43 11.67
CA SER A 116 12.71 -19.59 11.59
C SER A 116 11.25 -19.20 11.49
N ALA A 117 10.51 -19.98 10.70
CA ALA A 117 9.07 -19.92 10.59
C ALA A 117 8.37 -20.17 11.92
N ARG A 118 7.24 -19.52 12.11
CA ARG A 118 6.27 -19.77 13.17
C ARG A 118 4.88 -19.84 12.57
N HIS A 119 4.06 -20.77 13.04
CA HIS A 119 2.77 -21.08 12.46
C HIS A 119 1.81 -19.88 12.39
N TYR A 120 1.82 -19.00 13.37
CA TYR A 120 0.96 -17.82 13.42
C TYR A 120 1.33 -16.69 12.44
N PHE A 121 2.45 -16.80 11.70
CA PHE A 121 2.74 -15.93 10.56
C PHE A 121 2.16 -16.47 9.25
N LEU A 122 1.82 -17.77 9.20
CA LEU A 122 1.35 -18.41 7.98
C LEU A 122 0.02 -17.82 7.49
N ASP A 123 -0.87 -17.44 8.40
CA ASP A 123 -2.16 -16.81 8.05
C ASP A 123 -1.93 -15.53 7.25
N TYR A 124 -0.99 -14.69 7.68
CA TYR A 124 -0.65 -13.45 7.00
C TYR A 124 0.10 -13.69 5.67
N ALA A 125 0.93 -14.72 5.60
CA ALA A 125 1.59 -15.09 4.34
C ALA A 125 0.56 -15.56 3.30
N MET A 126 -0.42 -16.37 3.71
CA MET A 126 -1.52 -16.85 2.87
C MET A 126 -2.48 -15.71 2.46
N GLU A 127 -2.81 -14.80 3.37
CA GLU A 127 -3.65 -13.63 3.09
C GLU A 127 -3.06 -12.78 1.95
N ASN A 128 -1.74 -12.69 1.89
CA ASN A 128 -1.03 -11.94 0.86
C ASN A 128 -0.68 -12.78 -0.39
N ASP A 129 -1.08 -14.04 -0.47
CA ASP A 129 -0.63 -14.99 -1.51
C ASP A 129 0.90 -14.99 -1.69
N ALA A 130 1.65 -14.88 -0.60
CA ALA A 130 3.08 -14.69 -0.62
C ALA A 130 3.85 -16.02 -0.63
N ILE A 131 4.99 -16.06 -1.34
CA ILE A 131 5.98 -17.12 -1.20
C ILE A 131 6.68 -16.94 0.15
N TYR A 132 6.55 -17.91 1.04
CA TYR A 132 7.00 -17.82 2.42
C TYR A 132 8.47 -18.21 2.57
N THR A 133 9.31 -17.29 3.00
CA THR A 133 10.77 -17.47 3.12
C THR A 133 11.21 -17.43 4.57
N HIS A 134 11.93 -18.45 5.00
CA HIS A 134 12.42 -18.59 6.37
C HIS A 134 13.74 -19.35 6.43
N PHE A 135 14.36 -19.42 7.61
CA PHE A 135 15.56 -20.20 7.85
C PHE A 135 15.33 -21.14 9.04
N GLY A 136 14.91 -22.36 8.76
CA GLY A 136 14.37 -23.30 9.74
C GLY A 136 12.95 -22.96 10.20
N GLU A 137 12.38 -23.80 11.04
CA GLU A 137 10.96 -23.71 11.40
C GLU A 137 10.68 -24.38 12.76
N SER A 138 9.57 -24.01 13.40
CA SER A 138 9.04 -24.76 14.53
C SER A 138 8.30 -26.02 14.05
N PRO A 139 8.20 -27.08 14.88
CA PRO A 139 7.46 -28.30 14.49
C PRO A 139 6.02 -28.02 14.03
N GLN A 140 5.34 -27.08 14.68
CA GLN A 140 3.98 -26.68 14.30
C GLN A 140 3.98 -25.98 12.93
N ALA A 141 4.92 -25.04 12.68
CA ALA A 141 5.04 -24.38 11.39
C ALA A 141 5.31 -25.38 10.28
N SER A 142 6.22 -26.36 10.48
CA SER A 142 6.49 -27.44 9.52
C SER A 142 5.24 -28.24 9.15
N SER A 143 4.45 -28.59 10.17
CA SER A 143 3.19 -29.31 9.98
C SER A 143 2.18 -28.49 9.16
N ASP A 144 2.01 -27.21 9.50
CA ASP A 144 1.01 -26.36 8.88
C ASP A 144 1.42 -25.92 7.48
N ILE A 145 2.71 -25.65 7.20
CA ILE A 145 3.21 -25.40 5.83
C ILE A 145 2.84 -26.56 4.90
N LYS A 146 3.08 -27.79 5.33
CA LYS A 146 2.72 -29.00 4.56
C LYS A 146 1.21 -29.15 4.43
N ARG A 147 0.47 -28.96 5.52
CA ARG A 147 -0.99 -29.12 5.57
C ARG A 147 -1.70 -28.16 4.62
N TYR A 148 -1.26 -26.93 4.56
CA TYR A 148 -1.86 -25.87 3.73
C TYR A 148 -1.20 -25.75 2.35
N SER A 149 -0.19 -26.58 2.05
CA SER A 149 0.56 -26.55 0.79
C SER A 149 1.10 -25.15 0.48
N ILE A 150 1.71 -24.52 1.50
CA ILE A 150 2.27 -23.16 1.37
C ILE A 150 3.56 -23.23 0.54
N ASP A 151 3.65 -22.41 -0.49
CA ASP A 151 4.87 -22.24 -1.27
C ASP A 151 5.95 -21.63 -0.39
N GLU A 152 7.05 -22.38 -0.16
CA GLU A 152 8.10 -21.97 0.77
C GLU A 152 9.51 -22.04 0.19
N ILE A 153 10.37 -21.16 0.69
CA ILE A 153 11.82 -21.20 0.49
C ILE A 153 12.48 -21.35 1.86
N ASP A 154 12.91 -22.57 2.18
CA ASP A 154 13.58 -22.86 3.44
C ASP A 154 15.10 -22.73 3.33
N GLY A 155 15.67 -21.85 4.12
CA GLY A 155 17.09 -21.57 4.15
C GLY A 155 17.94 -22.70 4.70
N ILE A 156 17.38 -23.66 5.44
CA ILE A 156 18.14 -24.86 5.88
C ILE A 156 18.49 -25.73 4.67
N SER A 157 17.55 -25.90 3.75
CA SER A 157 17.76 -26.70 2.54
C SER A 157 18.57 -25.97 1.45
N GLU A 158 18.62 -24.64 1.50
CA GLU A 158 19.25 -23.77 0.48
C GLU A 158 20.42 -22.94 1.04
N ASP A 159 21.01 -23.34 2.19
CA ASP A 159 22.21 -22.65 2.75
C ASP A 159 23.41 -22.80 1.80
N GLY A 160 24.13 -21.72 1.60
CA GLY A 160 25.25 -21.66 0.65
C GLY A 160 24.83 -21.39 -0.81
N THR A 161 23.54 -21.44 -1.16
CA THR A 161 23.02 -21.18 -2.50
C THR A 161 22.13 -19.93 -2.52
N THR A 162 20.88 -20.05 -2.08
CA THR A 162 19.92 -18.94 -1.97
C THR A 162 20.20 -18.08 -0.74
N PHE A 163 20.74 -18.67 0.31
CA PHE A 163 21.16 -17.98 1.53
C PHE A 163 22.65 -18.03 1.72
N TRP A 164 23.20 -17.09 2.50
CA TRP A 164 24.58 -17.08 2.93
C TRP A 164 24.73 -16.52 4.33
N ARG A 165 25.88 -16.75 4.97
CA ARG A 165 26.16 -16.26 6.32
C ARG A 165 27.05 -15.01 6.25
N VAL A 166 26.63 -13.93 6.90
CA VAL A 166 27.49 -12.75 7.11
C VAL A 166 28.48 -13.01 8.27
N LYS A 167 29.63 -12.35 8.21
CA LYS A 167 30.72 -12.55 9.19
C LYS A 167 30.68 -11.56 10.36
N ASP A 168 29.96 -10.48 10.20
CA ASP A 168 29.82 -9.39 11.17
C ASP A 168 28.80 -9.68 12.27
N LYS A 169 28.13 -10.83 12.18
CA LYS A 169 27.18 -11.31 13.17
C LYS A 169 27.42 -12.78 13.52
N ALA A 170 27.15 -13.16 14.77
CA ALA A 170 27.23 -14.55 15.22
C ALA A 170 26.00 -15.36 14.77
N ALA A 171 26.17 -16.66 14.54
CA ALA A 171 25.02 -17.55 14.40
C ALA A 171 24.23 -17.61 15.72
N PRO A 172 22.92 -17.67 15.68
CA PRO A 172 22.04 -17.87 14.51
C PRO A 172 21.57 -16.56 13.83
N HIS A 173 22.10 -15.39 14.20
CA HIS A 173 21.67 -14.05 13.78
C HIS A 173 22.37 -13.56 12.50
N ASN A 174 22.81 -14.45 11.62
CA ASN A 174 23.71 -14.11 10.50
C ASN A 174 23.34 -14.69 9.14
N ALA A 175 22.20 -15.37 9.00
CA ALA A 175 21.72 -15.87 7.72
C ALA A 175 21.04 -14.74 6.93
N VAL A 176 21.45 -14.49 5.70
CA VAL A 176 20.85 -13.45 4.85
C VAL A 176 20.59 -13.99 3.45
N THR A 177 19.77 -13.27 2.70
CA THR A 177 19.44 -13.56 1.31
C THR A 177 19.38 -12.27 0.48
N SER A 178 18.98 -12.36 -0.80
CA SER A 178 18.66 -11.22 -1.66
C SER A 178 17.40 -11.51 -2.47
N MET A 179 16.74 -10.45 -2.94
CA MET A 179 15.55 -10.62 -3.77
C MET A 179 15.83 -11.40 -5.04
N GLU A 180 16.97 -11.14 -5.70
CA GLU A 180 17.40 -11.88 -6.89
C GLU A 180 17.46 -13.40 -6.64
N LYS A 181 18.08 -13.81 -5.53
CA LYS A 181 18.21 -15.24 -5.16
C LYS A 181 16.87 -15.87 -4.83
N LEU A 182 15.99 -15.15 -4.11
CA LEU A 182 14.65 -15.63 -3.78
C LEU A 182 13.79 -15.81 -5.03
N ILE A 183 13.80 -14.85 -5.96
CA ILE A 183 13.10 -14.96 -7.25
C ILE A 183 13.63 -16.14 -8.07
N GLN A 184 14.94 -16.35 -8.08
CA GLN A 184 15.53 -17.49 -8.79
C GLN A 184 15.13 -18.83 -8.16
N SER A 185 15.12 -18.94 -6.82
CA SER A 185 14.66 -20.14 -6.13
C SER A 185 13.17 -20.41 -6.40
N ALA A 186 12.32 -19.38 -6.31
CA ALA A 186 10.89 -19.49 -6.62
C ALA A 186 10.65 -20.01 -8.04
N LYS A 187 11.37 -19.48 -9.03
CA LYS A 187 11.31 -19.96 -10.44
C LYS A 187 11.71 -21.43 -10.57
N ASN A 188 12.79 -21.85 -9.89
CA ASN A 188 13.26 -23.22 -9.92
C ASN A 188 12.25 -24.20 -9.31
N LYS A 189 11.51 -23.75 -8.27
CA LYS A 189 10.42 -24.48 -7.61
C LYS A 189 9.09 -24.40 -8.38
N LYS A 190 8.98 -23.55 -9.39
CA LYS A 190 7.78 -23.27 -10.20
C LYS A 190 6.63 -22.63 -9.41
N TYR A 191 6.97 -21.75 -8.49
CA TYR A 191 6.03 -20.96 -7.71
C TYR A 191 5.53 -19.72 -8.47
#